data_82adcf9eef6ee8fd5284b4ee554c10ea
#
_entry.id   82adcf9eef6ee8fd5284b4ee554c10ea
#
_cell.length_a   1.000
_cell.length_b   1.000
_cell.length_c   1.000
_cell.angle_alpha   90.00
_cell.angle_beta   90.00
_cell.angle_gamma   90.00
#
_symmetry.space_group_name_H-M   'P 1'
#
loop_
_entity.id
_entity.type
_entity.pdbx_description
1 polymer ?
#
loop_
_entity_poly.entity_id
_entity_poly.type
_entity_poly.pdbx_seq_one_letter_code
_entity_poly.pdbx_strand_id
1 'polypeptide(L)'
;QANEGCSCAMGTVMTQFIQNLRLTEDQFALMDMEAGIEHFGRGIDNGVDLILIIIDPSYESLQLSKKIGELSESIQKPFYYVLNKVTKENQEMMYEAVWNSSRVAVSLSADPGIMGEGLMGKELSEKPDAIENLTEFLLSI
;
A
#
# COMPACT_ATOMS: atom_id res chain seq x y z
N GLN A 1 -31.85 2.80 -0.97
CA GLN A 1 -31.85 2.35 0.44
C GLN A 1 -31.68 0.81 0.62
N ALA A 2 -30.99 0.11 -0.28
CA ALA A 2 -30.83 -1.35 -0.18
C ALA A 2 -29.37 -1.85 -0.06
N ASN A 3 -28.37 -0.96 0.07
CA ASN A 3 -26.96 -1.36 0.05
C ASN A 3 -26.07 -0.92 1.21
N GLU A 4 -26.63 -0.28 2.24
CA GLU A 4 -25.82 0.18 3.38
C GLU A 4 -25.47 -0.93 4.40
N GLY A 5 -26.20 -2.04 4.39
CA GLY A 5 -25.99 -3.15 5.35
C GLY A 5 -24.85 -4.12 4.97
N CYS A 6 -24.51 -4.26 3.70
CA CYS A 6 -23.58 -5.30 3.22
C CYS A 6 -22.09 -4.93 3.44
N SER A 7 -21.77 -3.65 3.32
CA SER A 7 -20.40 -3.16 3.46
C SER A 7 -19.88 -3.20 4.91
N CYS A 8 -20.75 -2.96 5.89
CA CYS A 8 -20.39 -3.04 7.31
C CYS A 8 -20.14 -4.47 7.79
N ALA A 9 -20.93 -5.43 7.32
CA ALA A 9 -20.77 -6.83 7.71
C ALA A 9 -19.46 -7.43 7.18
N MET A 10 -19.09 -7.15 5.94
CA MET A 10 -17.81 -7.58 5.35
C MET A 10 -16.61 -6.99 6.09
N GLY A 11 -16.67 -5.70 6.43
CA GLY A 11 -15.60 -5.05 7.21
C GLY A 11 -15.41 -5.70 8.59
N THR A 12 -16.50 -6.04 9.27
CA THR A 12 -16.43 -6.73 10.57
C THR A 12 -15.83 -8.12 10.46
N VAL A 13 -16.22 -8.90 9.45
CA VAL A 13 -15.65 -10.24 9.21
C VAL A 13 -14.17 -10.15 8.90
N MET A 14 -13.75 -9.22 8.05
CA MET A 14 -12.34 -8.99 7.72
C MET A 14 -11.53 -8.61 8.97
N THR A 15 -12.03 -7.67 9.76
CA THR A 15 -11.37 -7.27 11.02
C THR A 15 -11.19 -8.46 11.97
N GLN A 16 -12.24 -9.28 12.15
CA GLN A 16 -12.16 -10.48 12.99
C GLN A 16 -11.19 -11.51 12.42
N PHE A 17 -11.16 -11.71 11.11
CA PHE A 17 -10.21 -12.60 10.46
C PHE A 17 -8.78 -12.17 10.74
N ILE A 18 -8.45 -10.91 10.51
CA ILE A 18 -7.09 -10.36 10.71
C ILE A 18 -6.69 -10.50 12.19
N GLN A 19 -7.55 -10.12 13.12
CA GLN A 19 -7.25 -10.19 14.56
C GLN A 19 -7.03 -11.62 15.06
N ASN A 20 -7.58 -12.62 14.38
CA ASN A 20 -7.41 -14.02 14.73
C ASN A 20 -6.36 -14.73 13.86
N LEU A 21 -5.79 -14.07 12.87
CA LEU A 21 -4.72 -14.63 12.06
C LEU A 21 -3.50 -14.93 12.94
N ARG A 22 -3.02 -16.16 12.88
CA ARG A 22 -1.81 -16.57 13.59
C ARG A 22 -0.72 -16.88 12.56
N LEU A 23 0.33 -16.10 12.61
CA LEU A 23 1.51 -16.29 11.78
C LEU A 23 2.67 -16.76 12.66
N THR A 24 3.55 -17.56 12.10
CA THR A 24 4.85 -17.87 12.69
C THR A 24 5.85 -16.77 12.34
N GLU A 25 7.02 -16.74 13.01
CA GLU A 25 8.02 -15.67 12.85
C GLU A 25 8.58 -15.55 11.42
N ASP A 26 8.44 -16.59 10.60
CA ASP A 26 8.87 -16.67 9.22
C ASP A 26 7.74 -16.44 8.19
N GLN A 27 6.55 -16.05 8.63
CA GLN A 27 5.38 -15.85 7.78
C GLN A 27 4.95 -14.38 7.72
N PHE A 28 4.53 -13.97 6.54
CA PHE A 28 3.93 -12.68 6.27
C PHE A 28 2.53 -12.84 5.69
N ALA A 29 1.62 -11.97 6.08
CA ALA A 29 0.33 -11.82 5.43
C ALA A 29 0.30 -10.47 4.71
N LEU A 30 0.17 -10.49 3.40
CA LEU A 30 -0.02 -9.30 2.58
C LEU A 30 -1.50 -9.13 2.29
N MET A 31 -2.03 -7.94 2.63
CA MET A 31 -3.42 -7.59 2.35
C MET A 31 -3.47 -6.51 1.30
N ASP A 32 -4.05 -6.84 0.16
CA ASP A 32 -4.36 -5.88 -0.90
C ASP A 32 -5.67 -5.15 -0.55
N MET A 33 -5.56 -3.84 -0.36
CA MET A 33 -6.67 -2.99 0.06
C MET A 33 -6.96 -1.96 -1.03
N GLU A 34 -8.24 -1.71 -1.28
CA GLU A 34 -8.63 -0.60 -2.15
C GLU A 34 -8.12 0.74 -1.58
N ALA A 35 -7.72 1.64 -2.47
CA ALA A 35 -7.32 2.99 -2.07
C ALA A 35 -8.49 3.73 -1.41
N GLY A 36 -8.28 4.20 -0.19
CA GLY A 36 -9.30 4.95 0.54
C GLY A 36 -9.01 5.06 2.03
N ILE A 37 -9.69 5.98 2.69
CA ILE A 37 -9.58 6.22 4.13
C ILE A 37 -10.67 5.48 4.94
N GLU A 38 -11.61 4.84 4.26
CA GLU A 38 -12.77 4.18 4.88
C GLU A 38 -12.35 2.99 5.76
N HIS A 39 -11.22 2.39 5.46
CA HIS A 39 -10.67 1.25 6.19
C HIS A 39 -10.20 1.63 7.59
N PHE A 40 -9.66 2.83 7.75
CA PHE A 40 -9.19 3.36 9.04
C PHE A 40 -10.33 3.54 10.06
N GLY A 41 -11.53 3.82 9.62
CA GLY A 41 -12.71 3.92 10.49
C GLY A 41 -13.35 2.58 10.86
N ARG A 42 -12.91 1.47 10.24
CA ARG A 42 -13.49 0.14 10.43
C ARG A 42 -12.64 -0.80 11.29
N GLY A 43 -11.49 -0.32 11.79
CA GLY A 43 -10.62 -1.08 12.69
C GLY A 43 -9.78 -2.18 12.01
N ILE A 44 -9.73 -2.22 10.67
CA ILE A 44 -8.84 -3.12 9.92
C ILE A 44 -7.38 -2.79 10.22
N ASP A 45 -7.09 -1.51 10.32
CA ASP A 45 -5.84 -0.90 10.72
C ASP A 45 -5.29 -1.41 12.07
N ASN A 46 -6.16 -1.81 12.99
CA ASN A 46 -5.74 -2.34 14.29
C ASN A 46 -5.11 -3.75 14.19
N GLY A 47 -5.44 -4.50 13.15
CA GLY A 47 -4.98 -5.88 12.96
C GLY A 47 -3.72 -6.04 12.11
N VAL A 48 -3.20 -4.95 11.51
CA VAL A 48 -1.97 -4.97 10.71
C VAL A 48 -0.80 -4.39 11.49
N ASP A 49 0.41 -4.87 11.21
CA ASP A 49 1.63 -4.40 11.88
C ASP A 49 2.27 -3.24 11.12
N LEU A 50 2.07 -3.17 9.81
CA LEU A 50 2.66 -2.19 8.91
C LEU A 50 1.68 -1.80 7.80
N ILE A 51 1.74 -0.54 7.37
CA ILE A 51 0.96 -0.01 6.24
C ILE A 51 1.92 0.41 5.13
N LEU A 52 1.75 -0.14 3.93
CA LEU A 52 2.43 0.33 2.72
C LEU A 52 1.46 1.19 1.92
N ILE A 53 1.87 2.42 1.65
CA ILE A 53 1.08 3.40 0.91
C ILE A 53 1.66 3.53 -0.49
N ILE A 54 0.97 2.98 -1.49
CA ILE A 54 1.39 3.04 -2.88
C ILE A 54 0.97 4.38 -3.48
N ILE A 55 1.91 5.10 -4.07
CA ILE A 55 1.70 6.45 -4.61
C ILE A 55 1.97 6.46 -6.12
N ASP A 56 0.93 6.64 -6.90
CA ASP A 56 1.03 6.90 -8.35
C ASP A 56 1.37 8.38 -8.61
N PRO A 57 1.96 8.73 -9.77
CA PRO A 57 2.32 10.10 -10.11
C PRO A 57 1.10 10.94 -10.49
N SER A 58 0.22 11.18 -9.50
CA SER A 58 -0.95 12.04 -9.64
C SER A 58 -1.15 12.89 -8.39
N TYR A 59 -1.75 14.06 -8.55
CA TYR A 59 -2.08 14.95 -7.44
C TYR A 59 -3.00 14.28 -6.42
N GLU A 60 -4.00 13.55 -6.89
CA GLU A 60 -4.96 12.84 -6.05
C GLU A 60 -4.28 11.77 -5.19
N SER A 61 -3.36 10.99 -5.78
CA SER A 61 -2.61 9.97 -5.07
C SER A 61 -1.71 10.59 -3.98
N LEU A 62 -1.05 11.70 -4.28
CA LEU A 62 -0.23 12.44 -3.31
C LEU A 62 -1.08 13.02 -2.16
N GLN A 63 -2.24 13.58 -2.44
CA GLN A 63 -3.14 14.10 -1.40
C GLN A 63 -3.72 12.98 -0.53
N LEU A 64 -4.08 11.85 -1.15
CA LEU A 64 -4.60 10.69 -0.43
C LEU A 64 -3.52 10.07 0.46
N SER A 65 -2.30 9.91 -0.07
CA SER A 65 -1.17 9.35 0.68
C SER A 65 -0.83 10.16 1.92
N LYS A 66 -0.90 11.50 1.84
CA LYS A 66 -0.74 12.37 3.00
C LYS A 66 -1.80 12.09 4.07
N LYS A 67 -3.08 12.03 3.68
CA LYS A 67 -4.18 11.74 4.61
C LYS A 67 -4.02 10.38 5.29
N ILE A 68 -3.64 9.36 4.51
CA ILE A 68 -3.40 8.01 5.04
C ILE A 68 -2.22 8.03 6.02
N GLY A 69 -1.14 8.75 5.69
CA GLY A 69 0.01 8.92 6.58
C GLY A 69 -0.37 9.59 7.90
N GLU A 70 -1.12 10.70 7.87
CA GLU A 70 -1.62 11.40 9.06
C GLU A 70 -2.52 10.49 9.92
N LEU A 71 -3.39 9.68 9.29
CA LEU A 71 -4.23 8.72 9.99
C LEU A 71 -3.39 7.61 10.62
N SER A 72 -2.41 7.05 9.89
CA SER A 72 -1.50 6.03 10.41
C SER A 72 -0.73 6.51 11.64
N GLU A 73 -0.25 7.76 11.62
CA GLU A 73 0.39 8.38 12.79
C GLU A 73 -0.58 8.52 13.97
N SER A 74 -1.81 8.94 13.70
CA SER A 74 -2.82 9.13 14.76
C SER A 74 -3.16 7.85 15.52
N ILE A 75 -3.05 6.69 14.86
CA ILE A 75 -3.27 5.37 15.44
C ILE A 75 -1.95 4.65 15.82
N GLN A 76 -0.82 5.35 15.71
CA GLN A 76 0.52 4.85 16.04
C GLN A 76 0.92 3.60 15.25
N LYS A 77 0.49 3.50 13.98
CA LYS A 77 0.90 2.41 13.08
C LYS A 77 2.10 2.84 12.22
N PRO A 78 3.13 1.98 12.14
CA PRO A 78 4.21 2.19 11.20
C PRO A 78 3.67 2.23 9.78
N PHE A 79 4.19 3.14 8.96
CA PHE A 79 3.85 3.18 7.55
C PHE A 79 5.04 3.64 6.71
N TYR A 80 5.06 3.20 5.45
CA TYR A 80 6.05 3.61 4.47
C TYR A 80 5.40 3.86 3.11
N TYR A 81 6.02 4.72 2.34
CA TYR A 81 5.61 5.02 0.96
C TYR A 81 6.35 4.15 -0.03
N VAL A 82 5.62 3.68 -1.03
CA VAL A 82 6.14 3.05 -2.24
C VAL A 82 5.77 3.95 -3.41
N LEU A 83 6.75 4.61 -4.01
CA LEU A 83 6.50 5.42 -5.20
C LEU A 83 6.36 4.49 -6.40
N ASN A 84 5.24 4.56 -7.10
CA ASN A 84 4.92 3.70 -8.22
C ASN A 84 4.97 4.47 -9.55
N LYS A 85 5.24 3.78 -10.65
CA LYS A 85 5.31 4.37 -12.00
C LYS A 85 6.30 5.55 -12.10
N VAL A 86 7.43 5.41 -11.40
CA VAL A 86 8.46 6.43 -11.39
C VAL A 86 9.21 6.43 -12.74
N THR A 87 9.41 7.60 -13.30
CA THR A 87 10.24 7.84 -14.48
C THR A 87 11.35 8.83 -14.14
N LYS A 88 12.35 8.96 -15.02
CA LYS A 88 13.42 9.95 -14.84
C LYS A 88 12.88 11.39 -14.75
N GLU A 89 11.77 11.65 -15.44
CA GLU A 89 11.17 12.98 -15.54
C GLU A 89 10.33 13.33 -14.29
N ASN A 90 9.73 12.34 -13.60
CA ASN A 90 8.85 12.60 -12.47
C ASN A 90 9.46 12.26 -11.10
N GLN A 91 10.62 11.59 -11.06
CA GLN A 91 11.22 11.08 -9.83
C GLN A 91 11.45 12.20 -8.79
N GLU A 92 12.16 13.24 -9.16
CA GLU A 92 12.47 14.36 -8.25
C GLU A 92 11.19 15.02 -7.74
N MET A 93 10.26 15.29 -8.66
CA MET A 93 8.97 15.90 -8.33
C MET A 93 8.16 15.05 -7.36
N MET A 94 8.13 13.72 -7.54
CA MET A 94 7.43 12.82 -6.63
C MET A 94 8.06 12.81 -5.23
N TYR A 95 9.38 12.79 -5.14
CA TYR A 95 10.09 12.85 -3.86
C TYR A 95 9.87 14.16 -3.12
N GLU A 96 9.81 15.29 -3.82
CA GLU A 96 9.52 16.59 -3.24
C GLU A 96 8.07 16.74 -2.81
N ALA A 97 7.15 16.16 -3.59
CA ALA A 97 5.72 16.29 -3.35
C ALA A 97 5.18 15.36 -2.27
N VAL A 98 5.87 14.25 -1.96
CA VAL A 98 5.44 13.34 -0.90
C VAL A 98 5.60 14.02 0.47
N TRP A 99 4.60 13.88 1.32
CA TRP A 99 4.52 14.56 2.62
C TRP A 99 5.73 14.33 3.54
N ASN A 100 6.28 13.14 3.53
CA ASN A 100 7.47 12.78 4.31
C ASN A 100 8.37 11.83 3.52
N SER A 101 9.30 12.39 2.76
CA SER A 101 10.19 11.61 1.89
C SER A 101 11.12 10.65 2.64
N SER A 102 11.38 10.87 3.94
CA SER A 102 12.19 9.95 4.74
C SER A 102 11.50 8.61 4.97
N ARG A 103 10.19 8.51 4.71
CA ARG A 103 9.41 7.27 4.78
C ARG A 103 9.24 6.57 3.42
N VAL A 104 9.93 7.02 2.39
CA VAL A 104 9.95 6.32 1.11
C VAL A 104 10.82 5.07 1.24
N ALA A 105 10.21 3.90 1.19
CA ALA A 105 10.90 2.62 1.26
C ALA A 105 11.56 2.28 -0.08
N VAL A 106 10.81 2.43 -1.17
CA VAL A 106 11.27 2.07 -2.51
C VAL A 106 10.54 2.87 -3.59
N SER A 107 11.18 2.99 -4.74
CA SER A 107 10.59 3.53 -5.98
C SER A 107 10.53 2.44 -7.04
N LEU A 108 9.33 2.18 -7.55
CA LEU A 108 9.05 1.23 -8.62
C LEU A 108 9.03 2.00 -9.95
N SER A 109 9.91 1.66 -10.86
CA SER A 109 9.96 2.28 -12.18
C SER A 109 8.69 1.98 -12.99
N ALA A 110 8.29 2.92 -13.83
CA ALA A 110 7.28 2.65 -14.84
C ALA A 110 7.82 1.61 -15.83
N ASP A 111 7.17 0.45 -15.89
CA ASP A 111 7.58 -0.67 -16.74
C ASP A 111 6.49 -0.98 -17.78
N PRO A 112 6.76 -0.73 -19.08
CA PRO A 112 5.81 -1.06 -20.14
C PRO A 112 5.51 -2.55 -20.28
N GLY A 113 6.44 -3.43 -19.90
CA GLY A 113 6.25 -4.88 -19.87
C GLY A 113 5.20 -5.29 -18.86
N ILE A 114 5.35 -4.84 -17.59
CA ILE A 114 4.36 -5.08 -16.53
C ILE A 114 2.98 -4.55 -16.94
N MET A 115 2.93 -3.35 -17.51
CA MET A 115 1.67 -2.76 -17.96
C MET A 115 1.04 -3.59 -19.09
N GLY A 116 1.83 -4.04 -20.08
CA GLY A 116 1.36 -4.84 -21.18
C GLY A 116 0.85 -6.23 -20.73
N GLU A 117 1.58 -6.91 -19.88
CA GLU A 117 1.19 -8.20 -19.33
C GLU A 117 -0.07 -8.08 -18.46
N GLY A 118 -0.14 -7.06 -17.61
CA GLY A 118 -1.32 -6.78 -16.78
C GLY A 118 -2.58 -6.49 -17.61
N LEU A 119 -2.46 -5.72 -18.69
CA LEU A 119 -3.59 -5.47 -19.62
C LEU A 119 -4.08 -6.74 -20.32
N MET A 120 -3.21 -7.72 -20.53
CA MET A 120 -3.54 -9.00 -21.15
C MET A 120 -4.00 -10.06 -20.13
N GLY A 121 -3.97 -9.76 -18.84
CA GLY A 121 -4.25 -10.73 -17.78
C GLY A 121 -3.23 -11.87 -17.73
N LYS A 122 -1.98 -11.61 -18.13
CA LYS A 122 -0.89 -12.59 -18.08
C LYS A 122 -0.14 -12.49 -16.76
N GLU A 123 0.50 -13.60 -16.39
CA GLU A 123 1.48 -13.59 -15.31
C GLU A 123 2.70 -12.76 -15.73
N LEU A 124 3.32 -12.09 -14.75
CA LEU A 124 4.55 -11.34 -15.00
C LEU A 124 5.68 -12.30 -15.36
N SER A 125 6.33 -12.06 -16.50
CA SER A 125 7.45 -12.88 -16.99
C SER A 125 8.75 -12.63 -16.22
N GLU A 126 8.93 -11.42 -15.72
CA GLU A 126 10.12 -11.02 -14.95
C GLU A 126 9.71 -10.29 -13.66
N LYS A 127 10.50 -10.47 -12.62
CA LYS A 127 10.34 -9.70 -11.38
C LYS A 127 11.11 -8.39 -11.51
N PRO A 128 10.48 -7.24 -11.25
CA PRO A 128 11.22 -5.98 -11.18
C PRO A 128 12.22 -6.00 -10.01
N ASP A 129 13.46 -5.55 -10.24
CA ASP A 129 14.50 -5.44 -9.19
C ASP A 129 14.02 -4.67 -7.96
N ALA A 130 13.17 -3.67 -8.16
CA ALA A 130 12.61 -2.88 -7.09
C ALA A 130 11.68 -3.68 -6.14
N ILE A 131 11.14 -4.81 -6.59
CA ILE A 131 10.36 -5.72 -5.70
C ILE A 131 11.31 -6.46 -4.77
N GLU A 132 12.50 -6.83 -5.23
CA GLU A 132 13.53 -7.44 -4.37
C GLU A 132 13.96 -6.43 -3.29
N ASN A 133 14.22 -5.19 -3.67
CA ASN A 133 14.56 -4.11 -2.73
C ASN A 133 13.44 -3.88 -1.69
N LEU A 134 12.16 -3.92 -2.10
CA LEU A 134 11.03 -3.82 -1.18
C LEU A 134 10.99 -5.02 -0.23
N THR A 135 11.26 -6.21 -0.73
CA THR A 135 11.30 -7.43 0.08
C THR A 135 12.41 -7.35 1.13
N GLU A 136 13.63 -6.97 0.72
CA GLU A 136 14.76 -6.78 1.64
C GLU A 136 14.44 -5.72 2.71
N PHE A 137 13.83 -4.61 2.31
CA PHE A 137 13.38 -3.57 3.23
C PHE A 137 12.40 -4.15 4.27
N LEU A 138 11.37 -4.88 3.84
CA LEU A 138 10.37 -5.46 4.73
C LEU A 138 10.94 -6.52 5.68
N LEU A 139 11.98 -7.25 5.25
CA LEU A 139 12.68 -8.21 6.11
C LEU A 139 13.63 -7.54 7.13
N SER A 140 13.93 -6.26 6.97
CA SER A 140 14.85 -5.50 7.82
C SER A 140 14.19 -4.76 8.97
N ILE A 141 12.86 -4.65 8.96
CA ILE A 141 12.03 -3.95 9.95
C ILE A 141 11.15 -4.95 10.75
#